data_c9b1bc6d1fa3c7e998806bc23619d0aa
#
_entry.id   c9b1bc6d1fa3c7e998806bc23619d0aa
#
_cell.length_a   1.000
_cell.length_b   1.000
_cell.length_c   1.000
_cell.angle_alpha   90.00
_cell.angle_beta   90.00
_cell.angle_gamma   90.00
#
_symmetry.space_group_name_H-M   'P 1'
#
loop_
_entity.id
_entity.type
_entity.pdbx_description
1 polymer ?
#
loop_
_entity_poly.entity_id
_entity_poly.type
_entity_poly.pdbx_seq_one_letter_code
_entity_poly.pdbx_strand_id
1 'polypeptide(L)'
;MNATVCAGIEVWSMRTRLCEFTLGLAVIASAVGLDLFCALGQPAPGESAPRSKFTLACRLANYQGCEQAAWTHLPAIGVRHVFMSVPAADQVEIVRKRLADHGLKAVVFRGDADLARPEGVDQLDGQLAVCERMGVKYLFLSAKSRDVPKALVYQRLRRAGDLAARHGVTIAIETHPDLGTNGDVLLETMRQVDHPCVRVNFDTGNIHFYNDGMDAPTELRKILPFVATVEIKDHDGGVGEWRFPALGRGRVKIAAVLQILTEHGYSGPITMEIEGVKDVSRTPQQIQEDIAQSAAYLRTLAAFE
;
A
#
# COMPACT_ATOMS: atom_id res chain seq x y z
N MET A 1 -36.98 -56.83 16.19
CA MET A 1 -38.21 -56.40 15.47
C MET A 1 -37.75 -55.25 14.60
N ASN A 2 -37.36 -55.57 13.35
CA ASN A 2 -38.07 -55.46 12.06
C ASN A 2 -38.83 -54.13 11.96
N ALA A 3 -38.53 -53.23 11.03
CA ALA A 3 -38.71 -53.41 9.62
C ALA A 3 -37.94 -52.34 8.79
N THR A 4 -37.39 -52.84 7.75
CA THR A 4 -36.89 -52.27 6.49
C THR A 4 -38.07 -51.73 5.64
N VAL A 5 -37.88 -50.63 4.85
CA VAL A 5 -38.44 -50.41 3.51
C VAL A 5 -37.63 -49.28 2.86
N CYS A 6 -36.96 -49.50 1.92
CA CYS A 6 -36.74 -49.50 0.46
C CYS A 6 -37.38 -48.36 -0.34
N ALA A 7 -36.52 -47.67 -1.07
CA ALA A 7 -36.48 -47.40 -2.53
C ALA A 7 -37.38 -46.28 -3.11
N GLY A 8 -36.74 -45.53 -3.97
CA GLY A 8 -37.36 -44.67 -4.99
C GLY A 8 -36.32 -43.89 -5.79
N ILE A 9 -35.70 -44.58 -6.77
CA ILE A 9 -34.90 -43.99 -7.85
C ILE A 9 -35.86 -43.52 -8.94
N GLU A 10 -35.85 -42.28 -9.34
CA GLU A 10 -36.42 -41.89 -10.64
C GLU A 10 -35.37 -41.17 -11.47
N VAL A 11 -34.98 -41.89 -12.53
CA VAL A 11 -34.21 -41.43 -13.70
C VAL A 11 -35.19 -40.81 -14.68
N TRP A 12 -34.95 -39.60 -15.15
CA TRP A 12 -35.59 -39.07 -16.36
C TRP A 12 -34.58 -38.70 -17.40
N SER A 13 -34.74 -39.43 -18.54
CA SER A 13 -33.94 -39.40 -19.74
C SER A 13 -34.38 -38.31 -20.73
N MET A 14 -33.41 -37.76 -21.39
CA MET A 14 -33.33 -37.22 -22.77
C MET A 14 -34.63 -36.89 -23.52
N ARG A 15 -34.66 -35.72 -24.11
CA ARG A 15 -35.06 -35.56 -25.51
C ARG A 15 -34.38 -34.31 -26.17
N THR A 16 -33.48 -34.64 -27.09
CA THR A 16 -32.98 -33.85 -28.22
C THR A 16 -34.14 -33.39 -29.13
N ARG A 17 -34.11 -32.17 -29.62
CA ARG A 17 -34.69 -31.77 -30.89
C ARG A 17 -33.70 -30.94 -31.69
N LEU A 18 -33.23 -31.56 -32.77
CA LEU A 18 -32.72 -30.88 -33.98
C LEU A 18 -33.91 -30.22 -34.70
N CYS A 19 -33.68 -29.05 -35.24
CA CYS A 19 -34.43 -28.57 -36.39
C CYS A 19 -33.44 -27.85 -37.31
N GLU A 20 -33.11 -28.52 -38.39
CA GLU A 20 -32.54 -27.97 -39.63
C GLU A 20 -33.65 -27.24 -40.41
N PHE A 21 -33.30 -26.15 -41.10
CA PHE A 21 -33.84 -25.80 -42.42
C PHE A 21 -32.99 -24.63 -43.01
N THR A 22 -32.18 -24.95 -43.97
CA THR A 22 -32.12 -24.74 -45.43
C THR A 22 -31.78 -23.34 -45.91
N LEU A 23 -30.69 -23.36 -46.61
CA LEU A 23 -30.22 -22.67 -47.85
C LEU A 23 -31.10 -21.61 -48.48
N GLY A 24 -30.47 -20.49 -48.86
CA GLY A 24 -30.95 -19.55 -49.87
C GLY A 24 -29.78 -18.74 -50.45
N LEU A 25 -29.55 -18.96 -51.74
CA LEU A 25 -28.51 -18.52 -52.67
C LEU A 25 -28.24 -17.00 -52.72
N ALA A 26 -26.99 -16.71 -52.85
CA ALA A 26 -26.20 -15.83 -53.75
C ALA A 26 -26.90 -14.63 -54.45
N VAL A 27 -26.27 -13.44 -54.32
CA VAL A 27 -25.99 -12.54 -55.46
C VAL A 27 -24.67 -11.82 -55.25
N ILE A 28 -23.86 -11.86 -56.31
CA ILE A 28 -22.56 -11.22 -56.52
C ILE A 28 -22.78 -9.71 -56.75
N ALA A 29 -22.02 -8.88 -56.09
CA ALA A 29 -21.69 -7.56 -56.62
C ALA A 29 -20.26 -7.18 -56.23
N SER A 30 -19.49 -7.06 -57.28
CA SER A 30 -18.08 -6.64 -57.26
C SER A 30 -17.94 -5.16 -56.94
N ALA A 31 -16.81 -4.86 -56.43
CA ALA A 31 -15.91 -3.80 -56.77
C ALA A 31 -15.69 -2.65 -55.77
N VAL A 32 -14.44 -2.43 -55.67
CA VAL A 32 -13.67 -1.26 -55.29
C VAL A 32 -13.39 -1.14 -53.77
N GLY A 33 -12.20 -1.66 -53.48
CA GLY A 33 -11.54 -1.42 -52.24
C GLY A 33 -11.19 0.02 -52.02
N LEU A 34 -11.39 0.47 -50.82
CA LEU A 34 -10.58 1.49 -50.20
C LEU A 34 -10.16 0.90 -48.88
N ASP A 35 -8.95 0.36 -48.89
CA ASP A 35 -8.20 0.05 -47.68
C ASP A 35 -7.85 1.36 -46.98
N LEU A 36 -8.75 1.79 -46.08
CA LEU A 36 -8.40 2.78 -45.07
C LEU A 36 -7.82 2.05 -43.87
N PHE A 37 -6.61 1.49 -44.02
CA PHE A 37 -5.78 1.11 -42.93
C PHE A 37 -5.45 2.42 -42.17
N CYS A 38 -6.19 2.61 -41.08
CA CYS A 38 -5.82 3.58 -40.05
C CYS A 38 -4.46 3.15 -39.52
N ALA A 39 -3.40 3.73 -40.06
CA ALA A 39 -2.04 3.61 -39.56
C ALA A 39 -2.06 4.24 -38.16
N LEU A 40 -2.31 3.42 -37.15
CA LEU A 40 -1.94 3.75 -35.78
C LEU A 40 -0.40 3.87 -35.79
N GLY A 41 0.06 5.12 -35.84
CA GLY A 41 1.48 5.44 -35.81
C GLY A 41 2.11 4.76 -34.62
N GLN A 42 3.05 3.88 -34.87
CA GLN A 42 3.97 3.40 -33.85
C GLN A 42 4.70 4.62 -33.30
N PRO A 43 4.77 4.82 -31.98
CA PRO A 43 5.58 5.90 -31.42
C PRO A 43 7.02 5.71 -31.86
N ALA A 44 7.65 6.80 -32.25
CA ALA A 44 9.05 6.82 -32.66
C ALA A 44 9.94 6.24 -31.55
N PRO A 45 11.00 5.47 -31.87
CA PRO A 45 11.92 4.97 -30.86
C PRO A 45 12.67 6.15 -30.25
N GLY A 46 12.28 6.55 -29.02
CA GLY A 46 12.91 7.66 -28.28
C GLY A 46 12.00 8.44 -27.34
N GLU A 47 10.70 8.44 -27.50
CA GLU A 47 9.79 9.06 -26.53
C GLU A 47 9.44 8.05 -25.45
N SER A 48 10.23 8.08 -24.35
CA SER A 48 9.83 7.41 -23.12
C SER A 48 8.52 8.07 -22.66
N ALA A 49 7.44 7.26 -22.52
CA ALA A 49 6.22 7.73 -21.87
C ALA A 49 6.56 8.53 -20.60
N PRO A 50 5.86 9.64 -20.31
CA PRO A 50 6.15 10.43 -19.13
C PRO A 50 6.13 9.51 -17.93
N ARG A 51 7.29 9.30 -17.28
CA ARG A 51 7.39 8.48 -16.08
C ARG A 51 6.46 9.10 -15.06
N SER A 52 5.47 8.35 -14.58
CA SER A 52 4.60 8.79 -13.49
C SER A 52 5.49 9.21 -12.32
N LYS A 53 5.28 10.43 -11.83
CA LYS A 53 6.01 10.91 -10.67
C LYS A 53 5.38 10.29 -9.43
N PHE A 54 6.20 9.74 -8.56
CA PHE A 54 5.74 9.31 -7.24
C PHE A 54 5.54 10.49 -6.30
N THR A 55 4.58 10.39 -5.39
CA THR A 55 4.44 11.34 -4.29
C THR A 55 5.42 10.98 -3.18
N LEU A 56 6.47 11.83 -2.98
CA LEU A 56 7.45 11.63 -1.93
C LEU A 56 6.96 12.22 -0.61
N ALA A 57 6.82 11.35 0.39
CA ALA A 57 6.48 11.73 1.76
C ALA A 57 7.62 11.42 2.74
N CYS A 58 7.61 12.11 3.88
CA CYS A 58 8.49 11.83 5.00
C CYS A 58 7.68 11.56 6.26
N ARG A 59 8.03 10.51 6.98
CA ARG A 59 7.46 10.23 8.29
C ARG A 59 7.95 11.28 9.29
N LEU A 60 7.05 11.98 10.00
CA LEU A 60 7.46 12.99 10.99
C LEU A 60 8.24 12.36 12.15
N ALA A 61 7.95 11.09 12.49
CA ALA A 61 8.67 10.33 13.50
C ALA A 61 10.17 10.15 13.20
N ASN A 62 10.62 10.34 11.95
CA ASN A 62 12.05 10.31 11.60
C ASN A 62 12.86 11.36 12.36
N TYR A 63 12.22 12.45 12.79
CA TYR A 63 12.88 13.54 13.52
C TYR A 63 13.17 13.23 14.99
N GLN A 64 12.65 12.14 15.57
CA GLN A 64 13.05 11.57 16.85
C GLN A 64 13.17 12.58 18.00
N GLY A 65 12.08 13.27 18.33
CA GLY A 65 12.01 14.27 19.39
C GLY A 65 12.35 15.69 18.96
N CYS A 66 12.76 15.91 17.71
CA CYS A 66 12.90 17.26 17.12
C CYS A 66 11.92 17.50 15.96
N GLU A 67 10.70 16.97 16.05
CA GLU A 67 9.66 17.04 15.01
C GLU A 67 9.30 18.48 14.62
N GLN A 68 9.56 19.45 15.50
CA GLN A 68 9.38 20.87 15.18
C GLN A 68 10.26 21.33 14.02
N ALA A 69 11.44 20.74 13.83
CA ALA A 69 12.31 21.05 12.71
C ALA A 69 11.72 20.62 11.35
N ALA A 70 10.86 19.61 11.32
CA ALA A 70 10.25 19.10 10.10
C ALA A 70 9.51 20.18 9.31
N TRP A 71 8.85 21.10 9.98
CA TRP A 71 7.98 22.14 9.37
C TRP A 71 8.73 23.09 8.45
N THR A 72 9.98 23.35 8.73
CA THR A 72 10.85 24.20 7.91
C THR A 72 11.83 23.39 7.07
N HIS A 73 12.35 22.30 7.63
CA HIS A 73 13.35 21.47 6.95
C HIS A 73 12.79 20.73 5.72
N LEU A 74 11.63 20.05 5.84
CA LEU A 74 11.06 19.31 4.72
C LEU A 74 10.79 20.18 3.49
N PRO A 75 10.14 21.37 3.60
CA PRO A 75 10.01 22.27 2.48
C PRO A 75 11.34 22.74 1.88
N ALA A 76 12.35 22.99 2.72
CA ALA A 76 13.66 23.42 2.28
C ALA A 76 14.40 22.38 1.41
N ILE A 77 14.19 21.08 1.69
CA ILE A 77 14.72 19.97 0.90
C ILE A 77 13.76 19.51 -0.21
N GLY A 78 12.68 20.26 -0.47
CA GLY A 78 11.70 19.97 -1.53
C GLY A 78 10.77 18.81 -1.26
N VAL A 79 10.61 18.35 0.01
CA VAL A 79 9.61 17.35 0.41
C VAL A 79 8.36 18.08 0.88
N ARG A 80 7.22 17.83 0.22
CA ARG A 80 5.96 18.53 0.47
C ARG A 80 4.89 17.67 1.13
N HIS A 81 5.13 16.38 1.27
CA HIS A 81 4.15 15.46 1.82
C HIS A 81 4.68 14.82 3.11
N VAL A 82 3.76 14.58 4.04
CA VAL A 82 4.11 14.00 5.34
C VAL A 82 3.22 12.80 5.68
N PHE A 83 3.83 11.85 6.38
CA PHE A 83 3.16 10.81 7.12
C PHE A 83 3.27 11.16 8.62
N MET A 84 2.14 11.29 9.30
CA MET A 84 2.06 11.73 10.70
C MET A 84 0.97 11.00 11.46
N SER A 85 0.97 11.08 12.77
CA SER A 85 -0.13 10.55 13.60
C SER A 85 -1.44 11.27 13.31
N VAL A 86 -2.57 10.58 13.44
CA VAL A 86 -3.91 11.20 13.39
C VAL A 86 -3.97 12.28 14.46
N PRO A 87 -4.24 13.53 14.12
CA PRO A 87 -4.44 14.58 15.12
C PRO A 87 -5.72 14.36 15.93
N ALA A 88 -5.75 14.81 17.16
CA ALA A 88 -6.98 14.84 17.94
C ALA A 88 -8.07 15.68 17.22
N ALA A 89 -9.33 15.28 17.35
CA ALA A 89 -10.43 15.87 16.58
C ALA A 89 -10.59 17.39 16.78
N ASP A 90 -10.25 17.92 17.95
CA ASP A 90 -10.23 19.33 18.30
C ASP A 90 -8.98 20.08 17.77
N GLN A 91 -7.92 19.36 17.38
CA GLN A 91 -6.67 19.89 16.82
C GLN A 91 -6.65 19.96 15.29
N VAL A 92 -7.65 19.39 14.62
CA VAL A 92 -7.67 19.26 13.15
C VAL A 92 -7.44 20.59 12.43
N GLU A 93 -8.14 21.66 12.83
CA GLU A 93 -8.02 22.95 12.14
C GLU A 93 -6.66 23.62 12.41
N ILE A 94 -6.11 23.45 13.61
CA ILE A 94 -4.78 23.93 13.97
C ILE A 94 -3.72 23.23 13.11
N VAL A 95 -3.80 21.90 13.01
CA VAL A 95 -2.87 21.10 12.23
C VAL A 95 -3.01 21.39 10.73
N ARG A 96 -4.24 21.52 10.23
CA ARG A 96 -4.51 21.89 8.83
C ARG A 96 -3.87 23.23 8.47
N LYS A 97 -4.12 24.24 9.32
CA LYS A 97 -3.51 25.57 9.13
C LYS A 97 -2.00 25.48 9.15
N ARG A 98 -1.42 24.76 10.10
CA ARG A 98 0.03 24.62 10.22
C ARG A 98 0.65 23.94 9.00
N LEU A 99 0.03 22.89 8.48
CA LEU A 99 0.46 22.23 7.23
C LEU A 99 0.45 23.24 6.07
N ALA A 100 -0.64 24.01 5.93
CA ALA A 100 -0.79 25.00 4.86
C ALA A 100 0.26 26.12 4.98
N ASP A 101 0.47 26.68 6.18
CA ASP A 101 1.44 27.74 6.43
C ASP A 101 2.87 27.34 6.04
N HIS A 102 3.19 26.04 6.08
CA HIS A 102 4.50 25.51 5.68
C HIS A 102 4.51 24.87 4.28
N GLY A 103 3.40 24.94 3.54
CA GLY A 103 3.29 24.31 2.22
C GLY A 103 3.46 22.78 2.25
N LEU A 104 3.03 22.16 3.35
CA LEU A 104 3.02 20.71 3.55
C LEU A 104 1.61 20.15 3.42
N LYS A 105 1.51 18.86 3.07
CA LYS A 105 0.26 18.12 2.98
C LYS A 105 0.42 16.74 3.64
N ALA A 106 -0.48 16.37 4.53
CA ALA A 106 -0.55 15.01 5.04
C ALA A 106 -1.13 14.08 3.96
N VAL A 107 -0.48 12.94 3.72
CA VAL A 107 -0.91 11.94 2.73
C VAL A 107 -1.17 10.58 3.35
N VAL A 108 -0.57 10.28 4.50
CA VAL A 108 -0.83 9.09 5.30
C VAL A 108 -0.96 9.50 6.77
N PHE A 109 -1.95 8.97 7.44
CA PHE A 109 -2.05 9.05 8.90
C PHE A 109 -1.72 7.72 9.55
N ARG A 110 -0.96 7.76 10.65
CA ARG A 110 -0.76 6.62 11.54
C ARG A 110 -1.95 6.52 12.49
N GLY A 111 -2.76 5.50 12.28
CA GLY A 111 -3.82 5.12 13.19
C GLY A 111 -3.30 4.24 14.34
N ASP A 112 -4.13 4.12 15.34
CA ASP A 112 -3.91 3.26 16.50
C ASP A 112 -5.21 2.53 16.87
N ALA A 113 -5.16 1.20 16.88
CA ALA A 113 -6.28 0.34 17.28
C ALA A 113 -5.78 -1.04 17.70
N ASP A 114 -6.25 -1.52 18.84
CA ASP A 114 -5.98 -2.89 19.27
C ASP A 114 -7.05 -3.86 18.72
N LEU A 115 -6.79 -4.39 17.53
CA LEU A 115 -7.70 -5.34 16.88
C LEU A 115 -7.76 -6.73 17.56
N ALA A 116 -6.92 -7.01 18.55
CA ALA A 116 -7.10 -8.16 19.43
C ALA A 116 -8.31 -7.99 20.37
N ARG A 117 -8.85 -6.77 20.50
CA ARG A 117 -10.03 -6.45 21.31
C ARG A 117 -11.23 -6.11 20.45
N PRO A 118 -12.45 -6.48 20.86
CA PRO A 118 -13.69 -6.17 20.11
C PRO A 118 -13.86 -4.66 19.83
N GLU A 119 -13.59 -3.83 20.83
CA GLU A 119 -13.71 -2.37 20.79
C GLU A 119 -12.65 -1.68 19.91
N GLY A 120 -11.60 -2.40 19.52
CA GLY A 120 -10.54 -1.85 18.67
C GLY A 120 -11.03 -1.35 17.30
N VAL A 121 -12.10 -1.94 16.78
CA VAL A 121 -12.71 -1.46 15.51
C VAL A 121 -13.40 -0.11 15.73
N ASP A 122 -14.09 0.05 16.85
CA ASP A 122 -14.86 1.28 17.13
C ASP A 122 -13.92 2.48 17.36
N GLN A 123 -12.68 2.23 17.83
CA GLN A 123 -11.64 3.25 17.97
C GLN A 123 -11.21 3.87 16.63
N LEU A 124 -11.44 3.17 15.51
CA LEU A 124 -11.07 3.65 14.17
C LEU A 124 -12.04 4.67 13.60
N ASP A 125 -13.32 4.67 13.99
CA ASP A 125 -14.35 5.53 13.38
C ASP A 125 -13.98 7.03 13.51
N GLY A 126 -13.62 7.47 14.71
CA GLY A 126 -13.16 8.84 14.95
C GLY A 126 -11.88 9.21 14.17
N GLN A 127 -10.95 8.25 14.01
CA GLN A 127 -9.71 8.47 13.27
C GLN A 127 -9.99 8.58 11.76
N LEU A 128 -10.90 7.75 11.25
CA LEU A 128 -11.33 7.78 9.85
C LEU A 128 -12.08 9.08 9.52
N ALA A 129 -12.92 9.57 10.44
CA ALA A 129 -13.58 10.87 10.31
C ALA A 129 -12.56 12.04 10.23
N VAL A 130 -11.46 11.95 10.99
CA VAL A 130 -10.37 12.94 10.87
C VAL A 130 -9.66 12.83 9.53
N CYS A 131 -9.40 11.61 9.03
CA CYS A 131 -8.85 11.40 7.69
C CYS A 131 -9.72 12.08 6.62
N GLU A 132 -11.03 11.84 6.65
CA GLU A 132 -12.01 12.44 5.73
C GLU A 132 -11.97 13.97 5.80
N ARG A 133 -12.08 14.55 7.01
CA ARG A 133 -12.04 16.02 7.23
C ARG A 133 -10.77 16.66 6.70
N MET A 134 -9.63 15.95 6.76
CA MET A 134 -8.33 16.44 6.28
C MET A 134 -8.02 16.05 4.83
N GLY A 135 -8.88 15.26 4.18
CA GLY A 135 -8.68 14.77 2.82
C GLY A 135 -7.55 13.75 2.68
N VAL A 136 -7.17 13.08 3.79
CA VAL A 136 -6.15 12.02 3.80
C VAL A 136 -6.80 10.70 3.43
N LYS A 137 -6.25 10.03 2.42
CA LYS A 137 -6.84 8.81 1.84
C LYS A 137 -6.35 7.51 2.47
N TYR A 138 -5.28 7.55 3.24
CA TYR A 138 -4.65 6.35 3.79
C TYR A 138 -4.49 6.44 5.31
N LEU A 139 -5.03 5.45 6.00
CA LEU A 139 -4.81 5.23 7.43
C LEU A 139 -3.91 4.01 7.59
N PHE A 140 -2.65 4.23 7.92
CA PHE A 140 -1.70 3.18 8.28
C PHE A 140 -2.10 2.54 9.60
N LEU A 141 -2.00 1.22 9.69
CA LEU A 141 -2.30 0.47 10.90
C LEU A 141 -1.32 -0.69 11.09
N SER A 142 -0.60 -0.71 12.22
CA SER A 142 0.22 -1.85 12.64
C SER A 142 -0.65 -2.92 13.32
N ALA A 143 -1.45 -3.64 12.52
CA ALA A 143 -2.40 -4.63 13.01
C ALA A 143 -1.68 -5.90 13.51
N LYS A 144 -2.11 -6.40 14.68
CA LYS A 144 -1.56 -7.61 15.32
C LYS A 144 -2.69 -8.49 15.86
N SER A 145 -2.49 -9.80 15.81
CA SER A 145 -3.46 -10.73 16.42
C SER A 145 -3.22 -10.91 17.91
N ARG A 146 -1.97 -10.72 18.38
CA ARG A 146 -1.59 -10.97 19.78
C ARG A 146 -2.05 -12.37 20.22
N ASP A 147 -2.87 -12.45 21.30
CA ASP A 147 -3.32 -13.70 21.93
C ASP A 147 -4.64 -14.25 21.36
N VAL A 148 -5.21 -13.61 20.30
CA VAL A 148 -6.47 -14.07 19.71
C VAL A 148 -6.24 -14.75 18.35
N PRO A 149 -7.12 -15.67 17.94
CA PRO A 149 -7.03 -16.29 16.63
C PRO A 149 -7.01 -15.25 15.49
N LYS A 150 -6.11 -15.39 14.53
CA LYS A 150 -6.01 -14.49 13.35
C LYS A 150 -7.35 -14.34 12.62
N ALA A 151 -8.13 -15.41 12.50
CA ALA A 151 -9.45 -15.37 11.86
C ALA A 151 -10.39 -14.31 12.48
N LEU A 152 -10.31 -14.10 13.80
CA LEU A 152 -11.09 -13.08 14.48
C LEU A 152 -10.59 -11.67 14.10
N VAL A 153 -9.28 -11.49 13.99
CA VAL A 153 -8.69 -10.20 13.57
C VAL A 153 -9.02 -9.91 12.10
N TYR A 154 -9.03 -10.92 11.23
CA TYR A 154 -9.47 -10.76 9.84
C TYR A 154 -10.94 -10.30 9.74
N GLN A 155 -11.83 -10.85 10.56
CA GLN A 155 -13.22 -10.37 10.63
C GLN A 155 -13.30 -8.92 11.11
N ARG A 156 -12.49 -8.54 12.10
CA ARG A 156 -12.43 -7.16 12.60
C ARG A 156 -11.82 -6.20 11.58
N LEU A 157 -10.79 -6.62 10.85
CA LEU A 157 -10.24 -5.84 9.73
C LEU A 157 -11.27 -5.64 8.62
N ARG A 158 -12.12 -6.65 8.33
CA ARG A 158 -13.22 -6.49 7.35
C ARG A 158 -14.22 -5.43 7.82
N ARG A 159 -14.66 -5.49 9.10
CA ARG A 159 -15.51 -4.45 9.68
C ARG A 159 -14.85 -3.07 9.67
N ALA A 160 -13.56 -2.99 9.98
CA ALA A 160 -12.80 -1.75 9.87
C ALA A 160 -12.77 -1.24 8.42
N GLY A 161 -12.68 -2.13 7.43
CA GLY A 161 -12.80 -1.82 6.02
C GLY A 161 -14.17 -1.21 5.66
N ASP A 162 -15.27 -1.77 6.21
CA ASP A 162 -16.63 -1.21 6.04
C ASP A 162 -16.71 0.23 6.62
N LEU A 163 -16.08 0.48 7.78
CA LEU A 163 -15.97 1.83 8.35
C LEU A 163 -15.16 2.74 7.41
N ALA A 164 -13.98 2.30 6.99
CA ALA A 164 -13.11 3.07 6.12
C ALA A 164 -13.78 3.44 4.77
N ALA A 165 -14.58 2.53 4.21
CA ALA A 165 -15.34 2.77 2.99
C ALA A 165 -16.32 3.94 3.15
N ARG A 166 -16.99 4.07 4.30
CA ARG A 166 -17.92 5.19 4.57
C ARG A 166 -17.23 6.56 4.57
N HIS A 167 -15.96 6.60 4.99
CA HIS A 167 -15.15 7.82 5.02
C HIS A 167 -14.30 8.02 3.76
N GLY A 168 -14.40 7.12 2.77
CA GLY A 168 -13.58 7.18 1.56
C GLY A 168 -12.08 7.03 1.83
N VAL A 169 -11.71 6.23 2.84
CA VAL A 169 -10.35 5.99 3.31
C VAL A 169 -9.97 4.53 3.07
N THR A 170 -8.70 4.27 2.83
CA THR A 170 -8.12 2.92 2.78
C THR A 170 -7.26 2.69 4.02
N ILE A 171 -7.53 1.63 4.75
CA ILE A 171 -6.64 1.15 5.81
C ILE A 171 -5.49 0.41 5.15
N ALA A 172 -4.27 0.83 5.44
CA ALA A 172 -3.03 0.21 4.93
C ALA A 172 -2.32 -0.50 6.09
N ILE A 173 -2.36 -1.85 6.10
CA ILE A 173 -1.72 -2.64 7.15
C ILE A 173 -0.23 -2.80 6.89
N GLU A 174 0.55 -2.63 7.94
CA GLU A 174 2.01 -2.62 7.91
C GLU A 174 2.60 -4.01 7.61
N THR A 175 3.73 -4.03 6.87
CA THR A 175 4.66 -5.16 6.83
C THR A 175 5.29 -5.34 8.22
N HIS A 176 4.61 -6.13 9.05
CA HIS A 176 4.99 -6.36 10.46
C HIS A 176 4.40 -7.69 10.96
N PRO A 177 5.09 -8.45 11.81
CA PRO A 177 4.48 -9.58 12.51
C PRO A 177 3.25 -9.14 13.33
N ASP A 178 2.23 -9.98 13.40
CA ASP A 178 2.16 -11.35 12.93
C ASP A 178 1.31 -11.51 11.65
N LEU A 179 0.62 -10.44 11.23
CA LEU A 179 -0.30 -10.43 10.08
C LEU A 179 0.37 -10.02 8.77
N GLY A 180 1.60 -9.55 8.81
CA GLY A 180 2.29 -8.99 7.65
C GLY A 180 3.80 -9.23 7.64
N THR A 181 4.30 -10.33 8.21
CA THR A 181 5.73 -10.60 8.37
C THR A 181 6.50 -10.56 7.05
N ASN A 182 5.90 -11.03 5.95
CA ASN A 182 6.47 -11.08 4.60
C ASN A 182 5.35 -11.10 3.55
N GLY A 183 5.72 -11.19 2.28
CA GLY A 183 4.77 -11.15 1.17
C GLY A 183 3.75 -12.30 1.18
N ASP A 184 4.14 -13.51 1.56
CA ASP A 184 3.23 -14.66 1.62
C ASP A 184 2.21 -14.49 2.76
N VAL A 185 2.65 -14.04 3.94
CA VAL A 185 1.77 -13.75 5.07
C VAL A 185 0.82 -12.59 4.77
N LEU A 186 1.32 -11.53 4.12
CA LEU A 186 0.48 -10.41 3.66
C LEU A 186 -0.55 -10.88 2.64
N LEU A 187 -0.16 -11.73 1.68
CA LEU A 187 -1.08 -12.25 0.67
C LEU A 187 -2.19 -13.09 1.31
N GLU A 188 -1.84 -13.94 2.26
CA GLU A 188 -2.83 -14.71 3.02
C GLU A 188 -3.76 -13.78 3.79
N THR A 189 -3.22 -12.78 4.50
CA THR A 189 -4.02 -11.81 5.24
C THR A 189 -4.98 -11.05 4.31
N MET A 190 -4.52 -10.58 3.14
CA MET A 190 -5.38 -9.90 2.18
C MET A 190 -6.49 -10.79 1.63
N ARG A 191 -6.21 -12.07 1.36
CA ARG A 191 -7.21 -13.05 0.93
C ARG A 191 -8.25 -13.33 2.01
N GLN A 192 -7.81 -13.44 3.26
CA GLN A 192 -8.72 -13.73 4.39
C GLN A 192 -9.57 -12.52 4.77
N VAL A 193 -9.01 -11.32 4.69
CA VAL A 193 -9.76 -10.07 4.94
C VAL A 193 -10.74 -9.80 3.81
N ASP A 194 -10.31 -9.96 2.56
CA ASP A 194 -11.11 -9.80 1.34
C ASP A 194 -11.99 -8.54 1.34
N HIS A 195 -11.36 -7.36 1.53
CA HIS A 195 -12.06 -6.08 1.56
C HIS A 195 -11.34 -5.01 0.74
N PRO A 196 -12.03 -4.24 -0.14
CA PRO A 196 -11.41 -3.26 -1.03
C PRO A 196 -10.74 -2.10 -0.30
N CYS A 197 -11.21 -1.72 0.88
CA CYS A 197 -10.63 -0.63 1.69
C CYS A 197 -9.64 -1.11 2.75
N VAL A 198 -9.18 -2.37 2.69
CA VAL A 198 -8.06 -2.88 3.49
C VAL A 198 -6.97 -3.33 2.53
N ARG A 199 -5.81 -2.70 2.61
CA ARG A 199 -4.68 -2.86 1.71
C ARG A 199 -3.39 -2.95 2.51
N VAL A 200 -2.27 -2.93 1.82
CA VAL A 200 -0.93 -3.10 2.41
C VAL A 200 -0.17 -1.78 2.40
N ASN A 201 0.44 -1.45 3.52
CA ASN A 201 1.61 -0.58 3.61
C ASN A 201 2.86 -1.46 3.54
N PHE A 202 3.54 -1.46 2.38
CA PHE A 202 4.72 -2.28 2.19
C PHE A 202 5.96 -1.56 2.69
N ASP A 203 6.57 -2.07 3.77
CA ASP A 203 7.82 -1.57 4.34
C ASP A 203 9.00 -2.44 3.89
N THR A 204 9.94 -1.82 3.19
CA THR A 204 11.07 -2.53 2.57
C THR A 204 12.11 -3.01 3.58
N GLY A 205 12.36 -2.24 4.65
CA GLY A 205 13.34 -2.59 5.69
C GLY A 205 12.83 -3.69 6.61
N ASN A 206 11.55 -3.69 6.90
CA ASN A 206 10.91 -4.69 7.76
C ASN A 206 10.97 -6.10 7.14
N ILE A 207 10.97 -6.23 5.82
CA ILE A 207 11.22 -7.53 5.17
C ILE A 207 12.56 -8.11 5.63
N HIS A 208 13.62 -7.32 5.61
CA HIS A 208 14.95 -7.77 6.02
C HIS A 208 15.09 -7.95 7.54
N PHE A 209 14.42 -7.10 8.31
CA PHE A 209 14.49 -7.13 9.77
C PHE A 209 13.79 -8.35 10.38
N TYR A 210 12.67 -8.78 9.82
CA TYR A 210 11.86 -9.87 10.36
C TYR A 210 12.13 -11.23 9.71
N ASN A 211 12.86 -11.29 8.59
CA ASN A 211 13.01 -12.54 7.83
C ASN A 211 14.46 -12.78 7.40
N ASP A 212 14.93 -14.02 7.59
CA ASP A 212 16.23 -14.44 7.08
C ASP A 212 16.15 -14.79 5.59
N GLY A 213 17.16 -14.37 4.82
CA GLY A 213 17.29 -14.72 3.41
C GLY A 213 16.24 -14.13 2.46
N MET A 214 15.32 -13.28 2.95
CA MET A 214 14.32 -12.63 2.10
C MET A 214 14.79 -11.26 1.61
N ASP A 215 14.28 -10.83 0.45
CA ASP A 215 14.53 -9.49 -0.09
C ASP A 215 13.23 -8.77 -0.50
N ALA A 216 13.21 -7.47 -0.30
CA ALA A 216 12.03 -6.63 -0.51
C ALA A 216 11.47 -6.69 -1.95
N PRO A 217 12.26 -6.70 -3.05
CA PRO A 217 11.73 -6.84 -4.40
C PRO A 217 10.95 -8.15 -4.64
N THR A 218 11.45 -9.26 -4.12
CA THR A 218 10.79 -10.58 -4.25
C THR A 218 9.47 -10.60 -3.49
N GLU A 219 9.47 -10.11 -2.26
CA GLU A 219 8.28 -10.09 -1.41
C GLU A 219 7.22 -9.09 -1.94
N LEU A 220 7.66 -7.93 -2.45
CA LEU A 220 6.77 -6.96 -3.08
C LEU A 220 6.00 -7.56 -4.26
N ARG A 221 6.64 -8.32 -5.14
CA ARG A 221 5.99 -8.93 -6.32
C ARG A 221 4.81 -9.83 -5.94
N LYS A 222 4.87 -10.52 -4.79
CA LYS A 222 3.80 -11.39 -4.31
C LYS A 222 2.53 -10.64 -3.94
N ILE A 223 2.68 -9.40 -3.45
CA ILE A 223 1.60 -8.63 -2.83
C ILE A 223 1.22 -7.36 -3.61
N LEU A 224 1.89 -7.10 -4.71
CA LEU A 224 1.82 -5.87 -5.48
C LEU A 224 0.40 -5.35 -5.79
N PRO A 225 -0.60 -6.19 -6.18
CA PRO A 225 -1.98 -5.74 -6.42
C PRO A 225 -2.71 -5.20 -5.19
N PHE A 226 -2.18 -5.43 -4.00
CA PHE A 226 -2.79 -5.01 -2.75
C PHE A 226 -2.06 -3.83 -2.09
N VAL A 227 -0.95 -3.35 -2.67
CA VAL A 227 -0.15 -2.27 -2.09
C VAL A 227 -0.83 -0.93 -2.31
N ALA A 228 -1.14 -0.23 -1.22
CA ALA A 228 -1.75 1.09 -1.22
C ALA A 228 -0.75 2.20 -0.84
N THR A 229 0.18 1.90 0.07
CA THR A 229 1.25 2.80 0.49
C THR A 229 2.57 2.03 0.60
N VAL A 230 3.69 2.72 0.45
CA VAL A 230 5.02 2.12 0.58
C VAL A 230 5.85 2.93 1.55
N GLU A 231 6.50 2.27 2.48
CA GLU A 231 7.59 2.84 3.26
C GLU A 231 8.92 2.33 2.73
N ILE A 232 9.72 3.26 2.23
CA ILE A 232 11.10 2.97 1.89
C ILE A 232 11.91 3.16 3.16
N LYS A 233 12.45 2.05 3.62
CA LYS A 233 13.25 1.91 4.81
C LYS A 233 14.47 1.08 4.46
N ASP A 234 15.66 1.54 4.79
CA ASP A 234 16.87 0.78 4.54
C ASP A 234 17.28 -0.02 5.79
N HIS A 235 18.02 -1.09 5.59
CA HIS A 235 18.47 -1.97 6.66
C HIS A 235 19.85 -2.54 6.33
N ASP A 236 20.78 -2.55 7.29
CA ASP A 236 22.14 -3.08 7.13
C ASP A 236 22.53 -4.15 8.17
N GLY A 237 21.59 -4.52 9.05
CA GLY A 237 21.77 -5.53 10.09
C GLY A 237 21.36 -6.95 9.71
N GLY A 238 21.46 -7.87 10.67
CA GLY A 238 20.84 -9.19 10.66
C GLY A 238 19.38 -9.16 11.09
N VAL A 239 18.73 -10.33 11.13
CA VAL A 239 17.36 -10.46 11.63
C VAL A 239 17.28 -10.01 13.08
N GLY A 240 16.33 -9.11 13.37
CA GLY A 240 16.14 -8.55 14.72
C GLY A 240 17.17 -7.50 15.14
N GLU A 241 18.15 -7.18 14.31
CA GLU A 241 19.11 -6.11 14.58
C GLU A 241 18.57 -4.76 14.15
N TRP A 242 18.30 -3.88 15.10
CA TRP A 242 17.74 -2.54 14.83
C TRP A 242 18.79 -1.62 14.21
N ARG A 243 18.90 -1.70 12.89
CA ARG A 243 19.89 -0.98 12.09
C ARG A 243 19.23 -0.44 10.82
N PHE A 244 18.60 0.73 10.94
CA PHE A 244 17.84 1.40 9.88
C PHE A 244 18.51 2.75 9.54
N PRO A 245 19.63 2.74 8.80
CA PRO A 245 20.38 3.94 8.45
C PRO A 245 19.60 4.84 7.46
N ALA A 246 20.18 5.98 7.12
CA ALA A 246 19.71 6.80 6.00
C ALA A 246 19.66 5.97 4.71
N LEU A 247 18.68 6.27 3.84
CA LEU A 247 18.43 5.51 2.62
C LEU A 247 19.64 5.53 1.70
N GLY A 248 19.96 4.38 1.14
CA GLY A 248 21.13 4.16 0.29
C GLY A 248 22.41 3.82 1.07
N ARG A 249 22.35 3.74 2.39
CA ARG A 249 23.48 3.30 3.24
C ARG A 249 23.34 1.86 3.74
N GLY A 250 22.22 1.23 3.50
CA GLY A 250 21.97 -0.17 3.83
C GLY A 250 22.12 -1.08 2.62
N ARG A 251 21.46 -2.24 2.68
CA ARG A 251 21.53 -3.29 1.65
C ARG A 251 20.19 -3.58 0.97
N VAL A 252 19.12 -2.84 1.32
CA VAL A 252 17.83 -3.00 0.68
C VAL A 252 17.93 -2.58 -0.79
N LYS A 253 17.44 -3.41 -1.69
CA LYS A 253 17.47 -3.16 -3.15
C LYS A 253 16.41 -2.13 -3.56
N ILE A 254 16.52 -0.90 -3.03
CA ILE A 254 15.52 0.18 -3.19
C ILE A 254 15.27 0.49 -4.66
N ALA A 255 16.30 0.55 -5.50
CA ALA A 255 16.15 0.79 -6.94
C ALA A 255 15.26 -0.24 -7.62
N ALA A 256 15.40 -1.53 -7.27
CA ALA A 256 14.57 -2.60 -7.82
C ALA A 256 13.12 -2.51 -7.32
N VAL A 257 12.90 -2.10 -6.07
CA VAL A 257 11.55 -1.83 -5.53
C VAL A 257 10.87 -0.72 -6.33
N LEU A 258 11.53 0.43 -6.53
CA LEU A 258 10.98 1.55 -7.29
C LEU A 258 10.71 1.19 -8.76
N GLN A 259 11.56 0.37 -9.35
CA GLN A 259 11.35 -0.14 -10.71
C GLN A 259 10.07 -1.00 -10.79
N ILE A 260 9.88 -1.95 -9.87
CA ILE A 260 8.67 -2.78 -9.81
C ILE A 260 7.40 -1.93 -9.67
N LEU A 261 7.43 -0.93 -8.77
CA LEU A 261 6.32 -0.01 -8.56
C LEU A 261 6.01 0.79 -9.84
N THR A 262 7.05 1.26 -10.55
CA THR A 262 6.90 1.98 -11.83
C THR A 262 6.28 1.09 -12.91
N GLU A 263 6.79 -0.14 -13.06
CA GLU A 263 6.29 -1.12 -14.05
C GLU A 263 4.83 -1.50 -13.80
N HIS A 264 4.43 -1.50 -12.53
CA HIS A 264 3.03 -1.78 -12.13
C HIS A 264 2.09 -0.58 -12.28
N GLY A 265 2.61 0.63 -12.52
CA GLY A 265 1.82 1.85 -12.54
C GLY A 265 1.34 2.30 -11.15
N TYR A 266 2.11 1.98 -10.10
CA TYR A 266 1.80 2.41 -8.74
C TYR A 266 1.73 3.93 -8.64
N SER A 267 0.68 4.45 -7.99
CA SER A 267 0.41 5.89 -7.85
C SER A 267 0.18 6.34 -6.39
N GLY A 268 0.34 5.44 -5.44
CA GLY A 268 0.24 5.76 -4.02
C GLY A 268 1.45 6.53 -3.48
N PRO A 269 1.42 6.99 -2.23
CA PRO A 269 2.55 7.68 -1.62
C PRO A 269 3.70 6.72 -1.31
N ILE A 270 4.93 7.23 -1.50
CA ILE A 270 6.16 6.61 -1.05
C ILE A 270 6.72 7.45 0.09
N THR A 271 6.79 6.85 1.27
CA THR A 271 7.22 7.52 2.49
C THR A 271 8.64 7.08 2.87
N MET A 272 9.50 8.02 3.21
CA MET A 272 10.80 7.72 3.83
C MET A 272 10.59 7.37 5.30
N GLU A 273 11.11 6.22 5.75
CA GLU A 273 11.22 5.86 7.15
C GLU A 273 12.69 5.62 7.52
N ILE A 274 13.20 6.37 8.53
CA ILE A 274 14.59 6.37 8.96
C ILE A 274 14.63 6.31 10.48
N GLU A 275 14.77 5.12 11.04
CA GLU A 275 14.72 4.93 12.49
C GLU A 275 16.10 4.99 13.19
N GLY A 276 17.18 4.98 12.40
CA GLY A 276 18.53 5.00 12.92
C GLY A 276 19.04 3.62 13.36
N VAL A 277 20.12 3.62 14.09
CA VAL A 277 20.79 2.41 14.59
C VAL A 277 20.67 2.40 16.10
N LYS A 278 20.28 1.26 16.67
CA LYS A 278 20.17 1.09 18.11
C LYS A 278 21.48 1.47 18.82
N ASP A 279 21.37 2.15 19.95
CA ASP A 279 22.47 2.61 20.78
C ASP A 279 23.42 3.64 20.09
N VAL A 280 23.02 4.19 18.92
CA VAL A 280 23.71 5.27 18.23
C VAL A 280 22.89 6.56 18.36
N SER A 281 23.32 7.47 19.21
CA SER A 281 22.69 8.78 19.35
C SER A 281 23.01 9.67 18.16
N ARG A 282 22.00 10.42 17.68
CA ARG A 282 22.13 11.41 16.60
C ARG A 282 21.68 12.78 17.10
N THR A 283 22.44 13.78 16.73
CA THR A 283 22.02 15.17 16.98
C THR A 283 20.86 15.54 16.04
N PRO A 284 20.04 16.57 16.37
CA PRO A 284 18.99 17.06 15.48
C PRO A 284 19.51 17.44 14.08
N GLN A 285 20.73 17.95 13.99
CA GLN A 285 21.36 18.27 12.71
C GLN A 285 21.67 17.01 11.90
N GLN A 286 22.24 15.99 12.51
CA GLN A 286 22.53 14.71 11.85
C GLN A 286 21.25 14.02 11.37
N ILE A 287 20.15 14.10 12.13
CA ILE A 287 18.85 13.58 11.73
C ILE A 287 18.37 14.32 10.47
N GLN A 288 18.44 15.64 10.43
CA GLN A 288 18.04 16.43 9.26
C GLN A 288 18.92 16.11 8.04
N GLU A 289 20.22 15.97 8.23
CA GLU A 289 21.17 15.58 7.16
C GLU A 289 20.85 14.20 6.61
N ASP A 290 20.55 13.20 7.46
CA ASP A 290 20.14 11.87 7.03
C ASP A 290 18.84 11.88 6.21
N ILE A 291 17.85 12.68 6.62
CA ILE A 291 16.59 12.86 5.88
C ILE A 291 16.85 13.53 4.53
N ALA A 292 17.65 14.59 4.50
CA ALA A 292 17.99 15.31 3.27
C ALA A 292 18.73 14.42 2.26
N GLN A 293 19.74 13.67 2.73
CA GLN A 293 20.49 12.72 1.92
C GLN A 293 19.60 11.59 1.39
N SER A 294 18.69 11.08 2.21
CA SER A 294 17.71 10.05 1.82
C SER A 294 16.78 10.55 0.70
N ALA A 295 16.26 11.79 0.83
CA ALA A 295 15.43 12.39 -0.20
C ALA A 295 16.20 12.62 -1.51
N ALA A 296 17.44 13.09 -1.42
CA ALA A 296 18.33 13.25 -2.57
C ALA A 296 18.62 11.92 -3.25
N TYR A 297 18.94 10.88 -2.48
CA TYR A 297 19.19 9.53 -2.99
C TYR A 297 17.98 8.98 -3.77
N LEU A 298 16.77 9.04 -3.20
CA LEU A 298 15.58 8.57 -3.90
C LEU A 298 15.35 9.28 -5.24
N ARG A 299 15.60 10.60 -5.30
CA ARG A 299 15.48 11.38 -6.55
C ARG A 299 16.50 10.99 -7.62
N THR A 300 17.60 10.33 -7.26
CA THR A 300 18.51 9.74 -8.26
C THR A 300 17.96 8.47 -8.91
N LEU A 301 17.00 7.80 -8.23
CA LEU A 301 16.46 6.50 -8.65
C LEU A 301 15.14 6.61 -9.42
N ALA A 302 14.31 7.61 -9.10
CA ALA A 302 13.00 7.79 -9.71
C ALA A 302 12.56 9.26 -9.72
N ALA A 303 11.51 9.56 -10.50
CA ALA A 303 10.89 10.88 -10.51
C ALA A 303 9.91 11.01 -9.33
N PHE A 304 10.05 12.10 -8.56
CA PHE A 304 9.16 12.45 -7.45
C PHE A 304 8.63 13.88 -7.61
N GLU A 305 7.38 14.09 -7.14
CA GLU A 305 6.78 15.42 -7.01
C GLU A 305 6.88 15.93 -5.56
#